data_1657abde289dad4db211d8d7a0dfdfd0
#
_entry.id   1657abde289dad4db211d8d7a0dfdfd0
#
_cell.length_a   1.000
_cell.length_b   1.000
_cell.length_c   1.000
_cell.angle_alpha   90.00
_cell.angle_beta   90.00
_cell.angle_gamma   90.00
#
_symmetry.space_group_name_H-M   'P 1'
#
loop_
_entity.id
_entity.type
_entity.pdbx_description
1 polymer ?
#
loop_
_entity_poly.entity_id
_entity_poly.type
_entity_poly.pdbx_seq_one_letter_code
_entity_poly.pdbx_strand_id
1 'polypeptide(L)'
;TFSLDMISGFEEYAIIKAYESKRYKVENSVRPKYEIDEYDLPSIEEVYDEIQFVMATLGYKMDDAKQRNDNREIFHTTRNGILAYGVYDGDKFQVLEGSQINMSKLTNLEKYNKQRTELQSNGDIESENGIFILKTTLEFNTPSGASDFILGGSTNGWTEWKDKDGKTLDKV
;
A
#
# COMPACT_ATOMS: atom_id res chain seq x y z
N THR A 1 -27.27 22.97 11.43
CA THR A 1 -28.19 21.81 11.46
C THR A 1 -28.14 21.18 10.08
N PHE A 2 -27.76 19.92 10.00
CA PHE A 2 -27.73 19.17 8.74
C PHE A 2 -29.15 19.06 8.17
N SER A 3 -29.33 19.41 6.91
CA SER A 3 -30.54 19.12 6.16
C SER A 3 -30.62 17.65 5.77
N LEU A 4 -31.79 17.15 5.40
CA LEU A 4 -31.92 15.77 4.87
C LEU A 4 -31.09 15.58 3.61
N ASP A 5 -30.94 16.60 2.79
CA ASP A 5 -30.17 16.61 1.56
C ASP A 5 -28.66 16.48 1.88
N MET A 6 -28.16 17.22 2.87
CA MET A 6 -26.77 17.08 3.33
C MET A 6 -26.47 15.69 3.91
N ILE A 7 -27.43 15.05 4.60
CA ILE A 7 -27.24 13.68 5.12
C ILE A 7 -27.13 12.70 3.95
N SER A 8 -27.96 12.82 2.92
CA SER A 8 -27.91 11.98 1.72
C SER A 8 -26.61 12.19 0.93
N GLY A 9 -26.18 13.46 0.81
CA GLY A 9 -24.89 13.82 0.20
C GLY A 9 -23.70 13.24 0.97
N PHE A 10 -23.73 13.30 2.30
CA PHE A 10 -22.71 12.71 3.15
C PHE A 10 -22.65 11.18 2.99
N GLU A 11 -23.80 10.49 2.95
CA GLU A 11 -23.87 9.06 2.72
C GLU A 11 -23.23 8.66 1.39
N GLU A 12 -23.58 9.36 0.29
CA GLU A 12 -22.99 9.12 -1.03
C GLU A 12 -21.49 9.36 -1.02
N TYR A 13 -21.04 10.47 -0.44
CA TYR A 13 -19.61 10.79 -0.32
C TYR A 13 -18.83 9.71 0.44
N ALA A 14 -19.34 9.28 1.60
CA ALA A 14 -18.72 8.25 2.42
C ALA A 14 -18.64 6.89 1.69
N ILE A 15 -19.69 6.53 0.94
CA ILE A 15 -19.71 5.31 0.13
C ILE A 15 -18.68 5.37 -1.00
N ILE A 16 -18.57 6.51 -1.71
CA ILE A 16 -17.57 6.71 -2.76
C ILE A 16 -16.17 6.55 -2.17
N LYS A 17 -15.88 7.21 -1.05
CA LYS A 17 -14.59 7.10 -0.36
C LYS A 17 -14.27 5.67 0.09
N ALA A 18 -15.26 4.94 0.60
CA ALA A 18 -15.10 3.55 0.96
C ALA A 18 -14.77 2.65 -0.24
N TYR A 19 -15.37 2.89 -1.42
CA TYR A 19 -15.03 2.18 -2.65
C TYR A 19 -13.64 2.53 -3.17
N GLU A 20 -13.25 3.81 -3.11
CA GLU A 20 -11.93 4.29 -3.52
C GLU A 20 -10.82 3.69 -2.63
N SER A 21 -11.09 3.52 -1.33
CA SER A 21 -10.13 3.00 -0.36
C SER A 21 -9.75 1.54 -0.63
N LYS A 22 -10.62 0.75 -1.28
CA LYS A 22 -10.44 -0.70 -1.51
C LYS A 22 -10.07 -1.52 -0.27
N ARG A 23 -10.22 -0.92 0.92
CA ARG A 23 -9.83 -1.55 2.19
C ARG A 23 -10.90 -2.49 2.73
N TYR A 24 -12.16 -2.12 2.49
CA TYR A 24 -13.31 -2.87 2.95
C TYR A 24 -14.19 -3.27 1.78
N LYS A 25 -14.82 -4.43 1.93
CA LYS A 25 -15.90 -4.80 1.03
C LYS A 25 -17.14 -3.99 1.39
N VAL A 26 -17.54 -3.07 0.53
CA VAL A 26 -18.76 -2.30 0.72
C VAL A 26 -19.95 -3.20 0.37
N GLU A 27 -20.81 -3.48 1.35
CA GLU A 27 -21.97 -4.38 1.17
C GLU A 27 -23.28 -3.63 0.87
N ASN A 28 -23.23 -2.32 0.65
CA ASN A 28 -24.41 -1.55 0.27
C ASN A 28 -24.94 -2.03 -1.09
N SER A 29 -26.10 -2.67 -1.05
CA SER A 29 -26.78 -3.19 -2.24
C SER A 29 -27.46 -2.09 -3.07
N VAL A 30 -27.66 -0.92 -2.50
CA VAL A 30 -28.25 0.25 -3.16
C VAL A 30 -27.25 1.40 -3.05
N ARG A 31 -26.78 1.90 -4.18
CA ARG A 31 -26.06 3.16 -4.24
C ARG A 31 -27.08 4.30 -4.17
N PRO A 32 -27.07 5.15 -3.15
CA PRO A 32 -27.81 6.39 -3.23
C PRO A 32 -27.27 7.15 -4.44
N LYS A 33 -28.18 7.59 -5.31
CA LYS A 33 -27.86 8.50 -6.43
C LYS A 33 -28.21 9.90 -5.99
N TYR A 34 -27.35 10.50 -5.20
CA TYR A 34 -27.50 11.89 -4.83
C TYR A 34 -26.40 12.71 -5.50
N GLU A 35 -26.78 13.72 -6.29
CA GLU A 35 -25.83 14.71 -6.79
C GLU A 35 -25.51 15.67 -5.66
N ILE A 36 -24.28 15.61 -5.15
CA ILE A 36 -23.83 16.51 -4.08
C ILE A 36 -23.72 17.91 -4.68
N ASP A 37 -24.41 18.85 -4.07
CA ASP A 37 -24.32 20.25 -4.46
C ASP A 37 -22.90 20.77 -4.16
N GLU A 38 -22.33 21.52 -5.10
CA GLU A 38 -21.00 22.12 -4.99
C GLU A 38 -20.85 23.01 -3.75
N TYR A 39 -21.95 23.63 -3.30
CA TYR A 39 -21.96 24.46 -2.08
C TYR A 39 -21.96 23.63 -0.79
N ASP A 40 -22.50 22.41 -0.80
CA ASP A 40 -22.56 21.53 0.37
C ASP A 40 -21.30 20.68 0.52
N LEU A 41 -20.55 20.46 -0.55
CA LEU A 41 -19.38 19.59 -0.59
C LEU A 41 -18.32 19.95 0.48
N PRO A 42 -17.92 21.21 0.71
CA PRO A 42 -16.94 21.55 1.73
C PRO A 42 -17.39 21.18 3.16
N SER A 43 -18.69 21.35 3.44
CA SER A 43 -19.26 21.01 4.75
C SER A 43 -19.34 19.49 4.95
N ILE A 44 -19.61 18.75 3.89
CA ILE A 44 -19.61 17.29 3.88
C ILE A 44 -18.20 16.75 4.11
N GLU A 45 -17.21 17.32 3.45
CA GLU A 45 -15.79 16.95 3.62
C GLU A 45 -15.29 17.19 5.04
N GLU A 46 -15.60 18.37 5.62
CA GLU A 46 -15.22 18.70 7.00
C GLU A 46 -15.78 17.68 8.00
N VAL A 47 -17.07 17.36 7.91
CA VAL A 47 -17.71 16.36 8.80
C VAL A 47 -17.15 14.96 8.55
N TYR A 48 -16.88 14.61 7.31
CA TYR A 48 -16.26 13.33 6.98
C TYR A 48 -14.89 13.18 7.64
N ASP A 49 -14.06 14.21 7.55
CA ASP A 49 -12.72 14.24 8.17
C ASP A 49 -12.78 14.15 9.70
N GLU A 50 -13.74 14.84 10.33
CA GLU A 50 -13.96 14.72 11.77
C GLU A 50 -14.37 13.30 12.19
N ILE A 51 -15.27 12.66 11.43
CA ILE A 51 -15.68 11.27 11.68
C ILE A 51 -14.49 10.33 11.48
N GLN A 52 -13.70 10.53 10.44
CA GLN A 52 -12.49 9.74 10.20
C GLN A 52 -11.49 9.84 11.35
N PHE A 53 -11.27 11.04 11.89
CA PHE A 53 -10.43 11.26 13.04
C PHE A 53 -10.92 10.49 14.27
N VAL A 54 -12.20 10.56 14.55
CA VAL A 54 -12.81 9.83 15.69
C VAL A 54 -12.71 8.31 15.49
N MET A 55 -13.02 7.81 14.30
CA MET A 55 -12.93 6.39 13.95
C MET A 55 -11.50 5.88 14.04
N ALA A 56 -10.52 6.65 13.56
CA ALA A 56 -9.11 6.31 13.65
C ALA A 56 -8.63 6.23 15.11
N THR A 57 -9.11 7.11 15.97
CA THR A 57 -8.82 7.10 17.41
C THR A 57 -9.36 5.84 18.11
N LEU A 58 -10.48 5.31 17.60
CA LEU A 58 -11.09 4.05 18.06
C LEU A 58 -10.46 2.81 17.42
N GLY A 59 -9.45 2.98 16.56
CA GLY A 59 -8.78 1.89 15.85
C GLY A 59 -9.42 1.48 14.50
N TYR A 60 -10.51 2.15 14.12
CA TYR A 60 -11.20 1.92 12.84
C TYR A 60 -10.75 2.97 11.82
N LYS A 61 -9.78 2.64 11.01
CA LYS A 61 -9.35 3.52 9.92
C LYS A 61 -10.19 3.21 8.68
N MET A 62 -11.14 4.06 8.35
CA MET A 62 -12.00 3.89 7.18
C MET A 62 -11.31 4.34 5.89
N ASP A 63 -10.45 5.33 5.98
CA ASP A 63 -9.70 5.93 4.88
C ASP A 63 -8.18 5.74 5.04
N ASP A 64 -7.66 4.57 4.73
CA ASP A 64 -6.25 4.47 4.38
C ASP A 64 -6.07 4.22 2.86
N ALA A 65 -7.00 4.62 2.04
CA ALA A 65 -6.60 5.22 0.79
C ALA A 65 -6.19 6.66 1.10
N LYS A 66 -5.08 6.77 1.82
CA LYS A 66 -4.29 7.98 1.72
C LYS A 66 -4.41 8.48 0.28
N GLN A 67 -4.85 9.70 0.12
CA GLN A 67 -3.84 10.65 -0.32
C GLN A 67 -2.59 10.45 0.55
N ARG A 68 -1.84 9.40 0.28
CA ARG A 68 -0.42 9.41 0.49
C ARG A 68 -0.02 10.61 -0.37
N ASN A 69 0.14 11.78 0.27
CA ASN A 69 1.10 12.73 -0.22
C ASN A 69 2.27 11.87 -0.62
N ASP A 70 2.47 11.72 -1.93
CA ASP A 70 3.48 10.87 -2.55
C ASP A 70 4.88 11.48 -2.35
N ASN A 71 5.07 12.13 -1.21
CA ASN A 71 6.35 12.58 -0.68
C ASN A 71 7.06 11.49 0.13
N ARG A 72 6.53 10.23 0.14
CA ARG A 72 7.32 9.14 0.70
C ARG A 72 8.47 8.85 -0.25
N GLU A 73 9.65 8.93 0.31
CA GLU A 73 10.87 8.63 -0.41
C GLU A 73 10.81 7.17 -0.89
N ILE A 74 10.90 6.99 -2.21
CA ILE A 74 10.92 5.67 -2.83
C ILE A 74 12.37 5.21 -2.86
N PHE A 75 12.61 4.07 -2.25
CA PHE A 75 13.88 3.37 -2.30
C PHE A 75 13.85 2.30 -3.38
N HIS A 76 15.00 1.98 -3.93
CA HIS A 76 15.13 0.92 -4.92
C HIS A 76 16.37 0.07 -4.68
N THR A 77 16.36 -1.14 -5.23
CA THR A 77 17.54 -1.98 -5.41
C THR A 77 17.64 -2.43 -6.86
N THR A 78 18.88 -2.55 -7.36
CA THR A 78 19.18 -3.04 -8.73
C THR A 78 20.15 -4.22 -8.69
N ARG A 79 20.29 -4.86 -7.54
CA ARG A 79 21.27 -5.93 -7.32
C ARG A 79 20.95 -7.17 -8.13
N ASN A 80 21.98 -7.76 -8.76
CA ASN A 80 21.87 -8.99 -9.57
C ASN A 80 20.87 -8.90 -10.73
N GLY A 81 20.66 -7.70 -11.26
CA GLY A 81 19.71 -7.48 -12.36
C GLY A 81 18.23 -7.47 -11.91
N ILE A 82 17.96 -7.49 -10.61
CA ILE A 82 16.61 -7.39 -10.03
C ILE A 82 16.33 -5.93 -9.70
N LEU A 83 15.30 -5.38 -10.31
CA LEU A 83 14.83 -4.02 -10.04
C LEU A 83 13.60 -4.10 -9.12
N ALA A 84 13.72 -3.60 -7.92
CA ALA A 84 12.62 -3.55 -6.97
C ALA A 84 12.53 -2.17 -6.31
N TYR A 85 11.31 -1.82 -5.91
CA TYR A 85 10.99 -0.53 -5.28
C TYR A 85 10.33 -0.75 -3.94
N GLY A 86 10.56 0.17 -3.02
CA GLY A 86 9.94 0.11 -1.71
C GLY A 86 9.88 1.46 -1.01
N VAL A 87 9.12 1.48 0.07
CA VAL A 87 8.93 2.66 0.93
C VAL A 87 9.15 2.26 2.37
N TYR A 88 9.88 3.07 3.11
CA TYR A 88 10.06 2.93 4.54
C TYR A 88 9.28 4.02 5.28
N ASP A 89 8.46 3.65 6.25
CA ASP A 89 7.62 4.60 7.00
C ASP A 89 8.16 4.90 8.42
N GLY A 90 9.36 4.43 8.73
CA GLY A 90 9.98 4.55 10.04
C GLY A 90 9.81 3.33 10.95
N ASP A 91 8.85 2.46 10.65
CA ASP A 91 8.57 1.22 11.39
C ASP A 91 8.65 0.00 10.47
N LYS A 92 7.97 0.05 9.32
CA LYS A 92 7.86 -1.05 8.37
C LYS A 92 8.38 -0.67 6.99
N PHE A 93 8.72 -1.69 6.23
CA PHE A 93 9.14 -1.56 4.85
C PHE A 93 8.12 -2.20 3.91
N GLN A 94 7.61 -1.43 2.95
CA GLN A 94 6.69 -1.90 1.94
C GLN A 94 7.43 -2.09 0.61
N VAL A 95 7.40 -3.30 0.07
CA VAL A 95 7.83 -3.57 -1.31
C VAL A 95 6.65 -3.32 -2.23
N LEU A 96 6.84 -2.45 -3.20
CA LEU A 96 5.77 -2.01 -4.08
C LEU A 96 5.46 -3.01 -5.18
N GLU A 97 4.20 -3.07 -5.58
CA GLU A 97 3.74 -3.73 -6.81
C GLU A 97 4.60 -3.31 -8.00
N GLY A 98 4.84 -4.21 -8.94
CA GLY A 98 5.73 -4.00 -10.10
C GLY A 98 7.21 -4.30 -9.79
N SER A 99 7.57 -4.56 -8.55
CA SER A 99 8.92 -4.98 -8.18
C SER A 99 9.26 -6.35 -8.76
N GLN A 100 10.47 -6.48 -9.29
CA GLN A 100 11.00 -7.77 -9.71
C GLN A 100 11.45 -8.58 -8.50
N ILE A 101 11.39 -9.90 -8.61
CA ILE A 101 11.79 -10.82 -7.56
C ILE A 101 12.68 -11.95 -8.11
N ASN A 102 13.75 -12.27 -7.41
CA ASN A 102 14.66 -13.35 -7.78
C ASN A 102 14.12 -14.69 -7.28
N MET A 103 13.33 -15.37 -8.10
CA MET A 103 12.78 -16.69 -7.77
C MET A 103 13.78 -17.83 -7.96
N SER A 104 14.91 -17.60 -8.64
CA SER A 104 15.93 -18.62 -8.87
C SER A 104 16.80 -18.89 -7.63
N LYS A 105 16.79 -17.98 -6.65
CA LYS A 105 17.58 -18.09 -5.43
C LYS A 105 16.68 -18.16 -4.20
N LEU A 106 16.83 -19.22 -3.41
CA LEU A 106 16.12 -19.35 -2.14
C LEU A 106 16.65 -18.35 -1.10
N THR A 107 15.77 -17.93 -0.23
CA THR A 107 16.15 -17.15 0.94
C THR A 107 16.63 -18.07 2.06
N ASN A 108 17.39 -17.55 3.01
CA ASN A 108 17.82 -18.30 4.18
C ASN A 108 16.67 -18.56 5.18
N LEU A 109 15.52 -17.90 4.99
CA LEU A 109 14.35 -18.04 5.84
C LEU A 109 13.28 -18.87 5.13
N GLU A 110 13.02 -20.06 5.61
CA GLU A 110 12.03 -20.98 5.04
C GLU A 110 10.64 -20.33 4.93
N LYS A 111 10.27 -19.48 5.88
CA LYS A 111 9.00 -18.72 5.82
C LYS A 111 8.85 -17.90 4.55
N TYR A 112 9.94 -17.27 4.08
CA TYR A 112 9.91 -16.47 2.85
C TYR A 112 9.83 -17.36 1.60
N ASN A 113 10.48 -18.51 1.62
CA ASN A 113 10.39 -19.45 0.50
C ASN A 113 8.97 -19.99 0.36
N LYS A 114 8.30 -20.32 1.48
CA LYS A 114 6.88 -20.71 1.49
C LYS A 114 5.98 -19.59 1.00
N GLN A 115 6.17 -18.38 1.53
CA GLN A 115 5.39 -17.21 1.13
C GLN A 115 5.53 -16.92 -0.38
N ARG A 116 6.72 -17.01 -0.95
CA ARG A 116 6.96 -16.84 -2.40
C ARG A 116 6.18 -17.88 -3.22
N THR A 117 6.19 -19.13 -2.79
CA THR A 117 5.46 -20.22 -3.45
C THR A 117 3.95 -19.99 -3.39
N GLU A 118 3.43 -19.55 -2.25
CA GLU A 118 2.02 -19.22 -2.07
C GLU A 118 1.61 -18.04 -2.96
N LEU A 119 2.36 -16.95 -2.96
CA LEU A 119 2.10 -15.78 -3.80
C LEU A 119 2.14 -16.12 -5.30
N GLN A 120 3.08 -16.98 -5.73
CA GLN A 120 3.12 -17.45 -7.11
C GLN A 120 1.92 -18.31 -7.45
N SER A 121 1.48 -19.17 -6.53
CA SER A 121 0.30 -20.01 -6.74
C SER A 121 -1.01 -19.22 -6.80
N ASN A 122 -1.06 -18.10 -6.10
CA ASN A 122 -2.22 -17.19 -6.07
C ASN A 122 -2.23 -16.17 -7.22
N GLY A 123 -1.17 -16.09 -8.03
CA GLY A 123 -1.03 -15.09 -9.08
C GLY A 123 -0.52 -13.72 -8.61
N ASP A 124 -0.11 -13.59 -7.34
CA ASP A 124 0.49 -12.37 -6.80
C ASP A 124 1.97 -12.21 -7.21
N ILE A 125 2.59 -13.27 -7.72
CA ILE A 125 3.88 -13.26 -8.41
C ILE A 125 3.68 -13.93 -9.76
N GLU A 126 3.90 -13.18 -10.82
CA GLU A 126 3.77 -13.66 -12.21
C GLU A 126 5.12 -13.63 -12.94
N SER A 127 5.28 -14.53 -13.90
CA SER A 127 6.46 -14.54 -14.78
C SER A 127 6.14 -13.87 -16.10
N GLU A 128 6.85 -12.79 -16.41
CA GLU A 128 6.78 -12.09 -17.67
C GLU A 128 8.16 -12.14 -18.35
N ASN A 129 8.26 -12.82 -19.49
CA ASN A 129 9.53 -13.00 -20.23
C ASN A 129 10.70 -13.56 -19.39
N GLY A 130 10.40 -14.43 -18.42
CA GLY A 130 11.39 -15.01 -17.53
C GLY A 130 11.79 -14.15 -16.33
N ILE A 131 11.17 -12.98 -16.18
CA ILE A 131 11.29 -12.10 -15.03
C ILE A 131 10.06 -12.29 -14.16
N PHE A 132 10.25 -12.52 -12.87
CA PHE A 132 9.15 -12.61 -11.92
C PHE A 132 8.82 -11.23 -11.36
N ILE A 133 7.54 -10.85 -11.43
CA ILE A 133 7.03 -9.54 -11.06
C ILE A 133 5.97 -9.70 -9.97
N LEU A 134 6.08 -8.88 -8.94
CA LEU A 134 5.13 -8.80 -7.85
C LEU A 134 3.90 -8.00 -8.29
N LYS A 135 2.70 -8.59 -8.17
CA LYS A 135 1.42 -7.99 -8.57
C LYS A 135 0.66 -7.35 -7.41
N THR A 136 1.26 -7.36 -6.23
CA THR A 136 0.69 -6.76 -5.01
C THR A 136 1.78 -6.11 -4.18
N THR A 137 1.44 -5.14 -3.35
CA THR A 137 2.38 -4.55 -2.39
C THR A 137 2.49 -5.44 -1.16
N LEU A 138 3.72 -5.75 -0.74
CA LEU A 138 3.99 -6.57 0.44
C LEU A 138 4.63 -5.76 1.55
N GLU A 139 4.21 -6.03 2.79
CA GLU A 139 4.74 -5.38 3.98
C GLU A 139 5.70 -6.30 4.74
N PHE A 140 6.81 -5.73 5.20
CA PHE A 140 7.86 -6.39 5.97
C PHE A 140 8.17 -5.59 7.23
N ASN A 141 8.45 -6.28 8.32
CA ASN A 141 8.83 -5.63 9.58
C ASN A 141 10.21 -4.95 9.53
N THR A 142 11.03 -5.26 8.53
CA THR A 142 12.37 -4.68 8.41
C THR A 142 12.78 -4.53 6.94
N PRO A 143 13.59 -3.53 6.60
CA PRO A 143 14.19 -3.38 5.27
C PRO A 143 15.02 -4.61 4.83
N SER A 144 15.70 -5.27 5.78
CA SER A 144 16.49 -6.49 5.51
C SER A 144 15.59 -7.67 5.17
N GLY A 145 14.44 -7.82 5.85
CA GLY A 145 13.46 -8.85 5.50
C GLY A 145 12.90 -8.66 4.09
N ALA A 146 12.63 -7.41 3.71
CA ALA A 146 12.19 -7.06 2.36
C ALA A 146 13.25 -7.40 1.31
N SER A 147 14.50 -7.00 1.51
CA SER A 147 15.58 -7.29 0.56
C SER A 147 15.91 -8.79 0.48
N ASP A 148 15.89 -9.52 1.59
CA ASP A 148 16.05 -11.00 1.58
C ASP A 148 14.95 -11.67 0.77
N PHE A 149 13.71 -11.22 0.96
CA PHE A 149 12.57 -11.74 0.21
C PHE A 149 12.70 -11.48 -1.29
N ILE A 150 13.14 -10.31 -1.71
CA ILE A 150 13.23 -9.91 -3.13
C ILE A 150 14.45 -10.55 -3.81
N LEU A 151 15.62 -10.47 -3.19
CA LEU A 151 16.89 -10.82 -3.84
C LEU A 151 17.28 -12.29 -3.67
N GLY A 152 16.71 -12.95 -2.67
CA GLY A 152 17.14 -14.28 -2.24
C GLY A 152 18.50 -14.23 -1.53
N GLY A 153 18.60 -14.92 -0.38
CA GLY A 153 19.79 -14.96 0.45
C GLY A 153 19.70 -14.06 1.67
N SER A 154 20.84 -13.68 2.22
CA SER A 154 20.93 -12.75 3.34
C SER A 154 21.52 -11.44 2.87
N THR A 155 20.81 -10.34 3.14
CA THR A 155 21.20 -9.00 2.73
C THR A 155 21.04 -8.01 3.89
N ASN A 156 21.82 -6.94 3.87
CA ASN A 156 21.60 -5.81 4.77
C ASN A 156 20.70 -4.78 4.09
N GLY A 157 19.41 -4.81 4.36
CA GLY A 157 18.44 -3.92 3.73
C GLY A 157 18.71 -2.45 3.97
N TRP A 158 19.33 -2.09 5.08
CA TRP A 158 19.67 -0.69 5.36
C TRP A 158 20.69 -0.10 4.37
N THR A 159 21.55 -0.92 3.83
CA THR A 159 22.55 -0.54 2.81
C THR A 159 22.17 -0.96 1.40
N GLU A 160 21.18 -1.86 1.25
CA GLU A 160 20.73 -2.38 -0.03
C GLU A 160 19.76 -1.41 -0.71
N TRP A 161 18.78 -0.89 0.07
CA TRP A 161 17.80 0.05 -0.44
C TRP A 161 18.40 1.45 -0.53
N LYS A 162 18.25 2.08 -1.71
CA LYS A 162 18.82 3.38 -2.05
C LYS A 162 17.73 4.31 -2.56
N ASP A 163 17.83 5.58 -2.23
CA ASP A 163 17.00 6.62 -2.79
C ASP A 163 17.37 6.93 -4.26
N LYS A 164 16.67 7.88 -4.87
CA LYS A 164 16.92 8.34 -6.24
C LYS A 164 18.33 8.88 -6.47
N ASP A 165 19.00 9.36 -5.43
CA ASP A 165 20.33 9.95 -5.46
C ASP A 165 21.42 8.93 -5.13
N GLY A 166 21.02 7.65 -4.88
CA GLY A 166 21.91 6.54 -4.55
C GLY A 166 22.34 6.50 -3.09
N LYS A 167 21.73 7.31 -2.23
CA LYS A 167 21.98 7.31 -0.80
C LYS A 167 21.25 6.13 -0.16
N THR A 168 21.92 5.40 0.70
CA THR A 168 21.38 4.22 1.36
C THR A 168 20.43 4.59 2.49
N LEU A 169 19.46 3.69 2.78
CA LEU A 169 18.41 3.92 3.77
C LEU A 169 18.96 4.21 5.18
N ASP A 170 20.13 3.69 5.54
CA ASP A 170 20.79 3.98 6.82
C ASP A 170 21.34 5.40 6.95
N LYS A 171 21.31 6.18 5.87
CA LYS A 171 21.82 7.56 5.82
C LYS A 171 20.73 8.62 5.59
N VAL A 172 19.48 8.18 5.48
CA VAL A 172 18.32 9.07 5.25
C VAL A 172 17.65 9.56 6.55
#